data_655a86df935b9a18aecb8f1bf0408b88
#
_entry.id   655a86df935b9a18aecb8f1bf0408b88
#
_cell.length_a   1.000
_cell.length_b   1.000
_cell.length_c   1.000
_cell.angle_alpha   90.00
_cell.angle_beta   90.00
_cell.angle_gamma   90.00
#
_symmetry.space_group_name_H-M   'P 1'
#
loop_
_entity.id
_entity.type
_entity.pdbx_description
1 polymer ?
#
loop_
_entity_poly.entity_id
_entity_poly.type
_entity_poly.pdbx_seq_one_letter_code
_entity_poly.pdbx_strand_id
1 'polypeptide(L)'
;MISKTIKFIVYPFFWILSLIPLPFLNLFSFLIANFFTYRKKIIISNIKLAFPNKNKREINNIYKGFKLYFLNLIWEIIKMFSSNYTFYKKRIRVSNIDIINDYYNNNKSVIIIGGHYNNWEWAGPILSQIGNHHFVSVYKKLSNNFFNNFMIKLRSRFDIDAVEMNDLIKYLFNNK
;
A
#
# COMPACT_ATOMS: atom_id res chain seq x y z
N MET A 1 5.41 24.55 1.14
CA MET A 1 6.63 23.93 1.72
C MET A 1 6.31 23.55 3.16
N ILE A 2 6.11 22.26 3.46
CA ILE A 2 5.86 21.81 4.84
C ILE A 2 7.17 22.03 5.60
N SER A 3 7.13 22.85 6.66
CA SER A 3 8.31 23.22 7.44
C SER A 3 9.02 21.95 7.97
N LYS A 4 10.34 22.02 8.18
CA LYS A 4 11.13 20.94 8.80
C LYS A 4 10.52 20.51 10.14
N THR A 5 9.95 21.44 10.88
CA THR A 5 9.29 21.24 12.18
C THR A 5 8.07 20.30 12.10
N ILE A 6 7.23 20.44 11.04
CA ILE A 6 6.07 19.54 10.86
C ILE A 6 6.51 18.10 10.58
N LYS A 7 7.57 17.89 9.82
CA LYS A 7 8.13 16.54 9.60
C LYS A 7 8.60 15.90 10.91
N PHE A 8 9.19 16.70 11.80
CA PHE A 8 9.71 16.23 13.09
C PHE A 8 8.60 15.73 14.04
N ILE A 9 7.39 16.26 13.91
CA ILE A 9 6.23 15.85 14.72
C ILE A 9 5.45 14.71 14.03
N VAL A 10 5.22 14.83 12.74
CA VAL A 10 4.32 13.93 12.02
C VAL A 10 4.90 12.51 11.86
N TYR A 11 6.20 12.38 11.60
CA TYR A 11 6.82 11.04 11.49
C TYR A 11 6.79 10.25 12.80
N PRO A 12 7.22 10.79 13.95
CA PRO A 12 7.08 10.12 15.24
C PRO A 12 5.63 9.78 15.58
N PHE A 13 4.67 10.66 15.27
CA PHE A 13 3.25 10.42 15.49
C PHE A 13 2.77 9.18 14.72
N PHE A 14 3.04 9.08 13.41
CA PHE A 14 2.68 7.91 12.63
C PHE A 14 3.45 6.66 13.08
N TRP A 15 4.69 6.81 13.51
CA TRP A 15 5.45 5.70 14.06
C TRP A 15 4.81 5.16 15.35
N ILE A 16 4.41 6.02 16.28
CA ILE A 16 3.70 5.64 17.51
C ILE A 16 2.38 4.95 17.16
N LEU A 17 1.58 5.53 16.25
CA LEU A 17 0.34 4.90 15.79
C LEU A 17 0.58 3.51 15.18
N SER A 18 1.70 3.33 14.49
CA SER A 18 2.04 2.04 13.89
C SER A 18 2.37 0.94 14.91
N LEU A 19 2.68 1.29 16.17
CA LEU A 19 2.91 0.32 17.24
C LEU A 19 1.60 -0.31 17.75
N ILE A 20 0.46 0.40 17.61
CA ILE A 20 -0.84 -0.09 18.06
C ILE A 20 -1.23 -1.35 17.27
N PRO A 21 -1.63 -2.45 17.92
CA PRO A 21 -2.06 -3.66 17.22
C PRO A 21 -3.26 -3.42 16.28
N LEU A 22 -3.25 -4.05 15.09
CA LEU A 22 -4.29 -3.86 14.08
C LEU A 22 -5.73 -4.07 14.59
N PRO A 23 -6.03 -5.05 15.46
CA PRO A 23 -7.40 -5.21 15.98
C PRO A 23 -7.96 -3.96 16.65
N PHE A 24 -7.13 -3.22 17.40
CA PHE A 24 -7.56 -1.96 18.04
C PHE A 24 -7.75 -0.84 17.01
N LEU A 25 -6.86 -0.74 16.01
CA LEU A 25 -7.02 0.21 14.91
C LEU A 25 -8.28 -0.09 14.08
N ASN A 26 -8.57 -1.36 13.83
CA ASN A 26 -9.78 -1.78 13.12
C ASN A 26 -11.05 -1.49 13.93
N LEU A 27 -11.01 -1.67 15.26
CA LEU A 27 -12.10 -1.26 16.14
C LEU A 27 -12.32 0.26 16.07
N PHE A 28 -11.24 1.04 16.07
CA PHE A 28 -11.34 2.49 15.90
C PHE A 28 -11.92 2.86 14.54
N SER A 29 -11.53 2.17 13.45
CA SER A 29 -12.16 2.35 12.13
C SER A 29 -13.65 2.14 12.18
N PHE A 30 -14.12 1.09 12.86
CA PHE A 30 -15.55 0.80 13.01
C PHE A 30 -16.28 1.95 13.70
N LEU A 31 -15.72 2.51 14.77
CA LEU A 31 -16.29 3.62 15.52
C LEU A 31 -16.42 4.90 14.69
N ILE A 32 -15.38 5.22 13.88
CA ILE A 32 -15.34 6.47 13.10
C ILE A 32 -15.94 6.34 11.69
N ALA A 33 -16.20 5.13 11.19
CA ALA A 33 -16.64 4.92 9.81
C ALA A 33 -17.95 5.65 9.47
N ASN A 34 -18.84 5.87 10.44
CA ASN A 34 -20.09 6.59 10.22
C ASN A 34 -19.87 8.09 9.95
N PHE A 35 -18.81 8.66 10.51
CA PHE A 35 -18.43 10.08 10.32
C PHE A 35 -17.56 10.28 9.07
N PHE A 36 -17.05 9.19 8.48
CA PHE A 36 -16.18 9.26 7.32
C PHE A 36 -16.99 9.48 6.03
N THR A 37 -16.85 10.65 5.44
CA THR A 37 -17.61 11.08 4.24
C THR A 37 -16.71 11.39 3.03
N TYR A 38 -15.42 11.07 3.13
CA TYR A 38 -14.44 11.36 2.07
C TYR A 38 -14.92 10.86 0.69
N ARG A 39 -14.98 11.79 -0.26
CA ARG A 39 -15.35 11.55 -1.66
C ARG A 39 -16.62 10.71 -1.88
N LYS A 40 -17.59 10.76 -0.97
CA LYS A 40 -18.82 9.94 -0.97
C LYS A 40 -19.51 9.90 -2.33
N LYS A 41 -19.70 11.06 -2.99
CA LYS A 41 -20.39 11.15 -4.29
C LYS A 41 -19.66 10.34 -5.37
N ILE A 42 -18.34 10.46 -5.45
CA ILE A 42 -17.51 9.74 -6.43
C ILE A 42 -17.55 8.24 -6.18
N ILE A 43 -17.39 7.82 -4.91
CA ILE A 43 -17.41 6.42 -4.54
C ILE A 43 -18.76 5.78 -4.89
N ILE A 44 -19.88 6.42 -4.53
CA ILE A 44 -21.22 5.92 -4.86
C ILE A 44 -21.43 5.86 -6.38
N SER A 45 -20.97 6.85 -7.14
CA SER A 45 -21.05 6.84 -8.58
C SER A 45 -20.30 5.64 -9.18
N ASN A 46 -19.06 5.40 -8.71
CA ASN A 46 -18.27 4.27 -9.18
C ASN A 46 -18.90 2.91 -8.80
N ILE A 47 -19.48 2.79 -7.60
CA ILE A 47 -20.19 1.58 -7.19
C ILE A 47 -21.39 1.32 -8.11
N LYS A 48 -22.16 2.35 -8.46
CA LYS A 48 -23.30 2.22 -9.38
C LYS A 48 -22.87 1.78 -10.79
N LEU A 49 -21.74 2.31 -11.28
CA LEU A 49 -21.18 1.91 -12.58
C LEU A 49 -20.71 0.44 -12.56
N ALA A 50 -20.05 0.03 -11.48
CA ALA A 50 -19.56 -1.34 -11.33
C ALA A 50 -20.70 -2.36 -11.10
N PHE A 51 -21.80 -1.94 -10.49
CA PHE A 51 -22.93 -2.79 -10.13
C PHE A 51 -24.27 -2.19 -10.59
N PRO A 52 -24.53 -2.13 -11.90
CA PRO A 52 -25.71 -1.41 -12.46
C PRO A 52 -27.04 -2.00 -12.01
N ASN A 53 -27.08 -3.29 -11.70
CA ASN A 53 -28.31 -4.01 -11.30
C ASN A 53 -28.60 -3.97 -9.80
N LYS A 54 -27.75 -3.30 -9.01
CA LYS A 54 -27.93 -3.20 -7.56
C LYS A 54 -28.89 -2.07 -7.19
N ASN A 55 -29.82 -2.35 -6.27
CA ASN A 55 -30.72 -1.34 -5.74
C ASN A 55 -30.02 -0.37 -4.77
N LYS A 56 -30.71 0.71 -4.40
CA LYS A 56 -30.17 1.77 -3.53
C LYS A 56 -29.68 1.23 -2.17
N ARG A 57 -30.35 0.24 -1.58
CA ARG A 57 -29.97 -0.36 -0.29
C ARG A 57 -28.69 -1.15 -0.43
N GLU A 58 -28.54 -1.95 -1.47
CA GLU A 58 -27.34 -2.72 -1.76
C GLU A 58 -26.13 -1.80 -2.03
N ILE A 59 -26.30 -0.75 -2.85
CA ILE A 59 -25.27 0.27 -3.10
C ILE A 59 -24.80 0.92 -1.80
N ASN A 60 -25.74 1.28 -0.90
CA ASN A 60 -25.38 1.84 0.39
C ASN A 60 -24.63 0.84 1.28
N ASN A 61 -24.99 -0.45 1.24
CA ASN A 61 -24.26 -1.48 2.00
C ASN A 61 -22.84 -1.67 1.47
N ILE A 62 -22.64 -1.68 0.16
CA ILE A 62 -21.30 -1.71 -0.47
C ILE A 62 -20.51 -0.47 -0.05
N TYR A 63 -21.12 0.72 -0.07
CA TYR A 63 -20.45 1.95 0.37
C TYR A 63 -20.03 1.91 1.84
N LYS A 64 -20.88 1.36 2.74
CA LYS A 64 -20.53 1.18 4.17
C LYS A 64 -19.33 0.23 4.33
N GLY A 65 -19.34 -0.90 3.63
CA GLY A 65 -18.22 -1.84 3.62
C GLY A 65 -16.94 -1.20 3.09
N PHE A 66 -17.03 -0.44 2.00
CA PHE A 66 -15.89 0.29 1.43
C PHE A 66 -15.28 1.29 2.43
N LYS A 67 -16.10 2.05 3.17
CA LYS A 67 -15.57 3.00 4.17
C LYS A 67 -14.71 2.30 5.22
N LEU A 68 -15.22 1.22 5.77
CA LEU A 68 -14.51 0.44 6.79
C LEU A 68 -13.21 -0.16 6.21
N TYR A 69 -13.30 -0.77 5.04
CA TYR A 69 -12.15 -1.31 4.32
C TYR A 69 -11.08 -0.22 4.08
N PHE A 70 -11.48 0.95 3.59
CA PHE A 70 -10.56 2.03 3.27
C PHE A 70 -9.85 2.59 4.51
N LEU A 71 -10.56 2.72 5.64
CA LEU A 71 -9.96 3.12 6.91
C LEU A 71 -8.95 2.07 7.41
N ASN A 72 -9.31 0.79 7.34
CA ASN A 72 -8.40 -0.30 7.71
C ASN A 72 -7.14 -0.32 6.82
N LEU A 73 -7.29 -0.08 5.51
CA LEU A 73 -6.17 0.03 4.58
C LEU A 73 -5.20 1.16 4.97
N ILE A 74 -5.71 2.31 5.43
CA ILE A 74 -4.87 3.41 5.93
C ILE A 74 -4.03 2.94 7.13
N TRP A 75 -4.63 2.22 8.10
CA TRP A 75 -3.89 1.69 9.24
C TRP A 75 -2.85 0.65 8.84
N GLU A 76 -3.16 -0.19 7.88
CA GLU A 76 -2.22 -1.17 7.35
C GLU A 76 -1.02 -0.50 6.67
N ILE A 77 -1.23 0.60 5.94
CA ILE A 77 -0.13 1.41 5.37
C ILE A 77 0.69 2.05 6.50
N ILE A 78 0.03 2.61 7.53
CA ILE A 78 0.72 3.19 8.69
C ILE A 78 1.52 2.11 9.42
N LYS A 79 1.02 0.88 9.52
CA LYS A 79 1.74 -0.26 10.09
C LYS A 79 3.12 -0.50 9.46
N MET A 80 3.31 -0.13 8.21
CA MET A 80 4.59 -0.28 7.54
C MET A 80 5.74 0.49 8.21
N PHE A 81 5.45 1.47 9.09
CA PHE A 81 6.50 2.18 9.84
C PHE A 81 7.24 1.31 10.86
N SER A 82 6.53 0.44 11.56
CA SER A 82 7.09 -0.39 12.64
C SER A 82 7.15 -1.88 12.32
N SER A 83 6.44 -2.33 11.28
CA SER A 83 6.38 -3.74 10.91
C SER A 83 7.71 -4.26 10.39
N ASN A 84 7.99 -5.53 10.68
CA ASN A 84 9.11 -6.28 10.14
C ASN A 84 8.62 -7.45 9.27
N TYR A 85 9.54 -8.19 8.68
CA TYR A 85 9.24 -9.33 7.84
C TYR A 85 8.32 -10.36 8.54
N THR A 86 8.55 -10.67 9.81
CA THR A 86 7.73 -11.63 10.58
C THR A 86 6.26 -11.21 10.65
N PHE A 87 5.99 -9.90 10.71
CA PHE A 87 4.63 -9.38 10.69
C PHE A 87 3.91 -9.70 9.38
N TYR A 88 4.59 -9.54 8.23
CA TYR A 88 4.03 -9.82 6.91
C TYR A 88 3.90 -11.32 6.66
N LYS A 89 4.92 -12.12 6.99
CA LYS A 89 4.91 -13.58 6.84
C LYS A 89 3.73 -14.26 7.52
N LYS A 90 3.26 -13.71 8.65
CA LYS A 90 2.08 -14.21 9.36
C LYS A 90 0.75 -13.88 8.67
N ARG A 91 0.72 -12.92 7.73
CA ARG A 91 -0.51 -12.35 7.14
C ARG A 91 -0.62 -12.53 5.64
N ILE A 92 0.50 -12.73 4.97
CA ILE A 92 0.58 -12.88 3.53
C ILE A 92 1.13 -14.25 3.21
N ARG A 93 0.42 -14.96 2.36
CA ARG A 93 0.89 -16.21 1.76
C ARG A 93 1.18 -15.96 0.30
N VAL A 94 2.39 -16.24 -0.14
CA VAL A 94 2.80 -16.19 -1.54
C VAL A 94 2.86 -17.62 -2.05
N SER A 95 2.11 -17.90 -3.10
CA SER A 95 2.14 -19.18 -3.80
C SER A 95 3.07 -19.08 -5.00
N ASN A 96 3.72 -20.19 -5.35
CA ASN A 96 4.53 -20.32 -6.58
C ASN A 96 5.70 -19.31 -6.67
N ILE A 97 6.31 -18.95 -5.55
CA ILE A 97 7.49 -18.07 -5.53
C ILE A 97 8.67 -18.68 -6.31
N ASP A 98 8.71 -20.01 -6.38
CA ASP A 98 9.74 -20.77 -7.11
C ASP A 98 9.82 -20.36 -8.58
N ILE A 99 8.69 -20.02 -9.19
CA ILE A 99 8.66 -19.53 -10.59
C ILE A 99 9.53 -18.27 -10.74
N ILE A 100 9.44 -17.33 -9.79
CA ILE A 100 10.23 -16.08 -9.82
C ILE A 100 11.70 -16.39 -9.56
N ASN A 101 11.98 -17.28 -8.60
CA ASN A 101 13.35 -17.66 -8.24
C ASN A 101 14.03 -18.47 -9.35
N ASP A 102 13.29 -19.27 -10.12
CA ASP A 102 13.82 -19.97 -11.30
C ASP A 102 14.27 -18.99 -12.40
N TYR A 103 13.55 -17.90 -12.62
CA TYR A 103 14.02 -16.83 -13.51
C TYR A 103 15.31 -16.19 -13.01
N TYR A 104 15.43 -15.94 -11.70
CA TYR A 104 16.66 -15.44 -11.10
C TYR A 104 17.84 -16.39 -11.34
N ASN A 105 17.67 -17.68 -11.08
CA ASN A 105 18.70 -18.71 -11.27
C ASN A 105 19.16 -18.82 -12.73
N ASN A 106 18.29 -18.44 -13.67
CA ASN A 106 18.59 -18.38 -15.10
C ASN A 106 19.06 -16.98 -15.58
N ASN A 107 19.45 -16.09 -14.66
CA ASN A 107 19.88 -14.72 -14.95
C ASN A 107 18.86 -13.90 -15.76
N LYS A 108 17.57 -14.10 -15.53
CA LYS A 108 16.48 -13.38 -16.20
C LYS A 108 15.81 -12.41 -15.27
N SER A 109 15.54 -11.21 -15.76
CA SER A 109 14.71 -10.22 -15.07
C SER A 109 13.22 -10.56 -15.21
N VAL A 110 12.41 -10.16 -14.23
CA VAL A 110 10.96 -10.40 -14.19
C VAL A 110 10.22 -9.09 -14.02
N ILE A 111 9.15 -8.89 -14.77
CA ILE A 111 8.19 -7.81 -14.55
C ILE A 111 6.94 -8.39 -13.91
N ILE A 112 6.63 -7.94 -12.68
CA ILE A 112 5.43 -8.34 -11.97
C ILE A 112 4.36 -7.27 -12.22
N ILE A 113 3.24 -7.67 -12.82
CA ILE A 113 2.09 -6.81 -13.04
C ILE A 113 0.98 -7.25 -12.08
N GLY A 114 0.51 -6.32 -11.25
CA GLY A 114 -0.55 -6.56 -10.27
C GLY A 114 -1.66 -5.52 -10.35
N GLY A 115 -2.85 -5.91 -9.91
CA GLY A 115 -3.97 -5.00 -9.74
C GLY A 115 -3.95 -4.30 -8.37
N HIS A 116 -4.62 -3.16 -8.27
CA HIS A 116 -4.87 -2.48 -6.99
C HIS A 116 -5.98 -3.21 -6.22
N TYR A 117 -5.69 -4.44 -5.78
CA TYR A 117 -6.60 -5.28 -5.01
C TYR A 117 -6.06 -5.45 -3.59
N ASN A 118 -6.91 -5.25 -2.60
CA ASN A 118 -6.54 -5.29 -1.19
C ASN A 118 -5.34 -4.37 -0.88
N ASN A 119 -4.44 -4.74 0.04
CA ASN A 119 -3.26 -3.96 0.38
C ASN A 119 -2.04 -4.38 -0.46
N TRP A 120 -1.94 -3.87 -1.68
CA TRP A 120 -0.81 -4.11 -2.58
C TRP A 120 0.52 -3.56 -2.05
N GLU A 121 0.50 -2.56 -1.14
CA GLU A 121 1.73 -2.02 -0.55
C GLU A 121 2.49 -3.07 0.28
N TRP A 122 1.79 -4.07 0.81
CA TRP A 122 2.41 -5.15 1.55
C TRP A 122 3.07 -6.22 0.67
N ALA A 123 2.81 -6.23 -0.64
CA ALA A 123 3.45 -7.16 -1.55
C ALA A 123 4.96 -6.94 -1.63
N GLY A 124 5.40 -5.68 -1.67
CA GLY A 124 6.83 -5.34 -1.69
C GLY A 124 7.60 -5.95 -0.52
N PRO A 125 7.25 -5.64 0.74
CA PRO A 125 7.91 -6.18 1.93
C PRO A 125 8.03 -7.70 1.99
N ILE A 126 7.06 -8.44 1.48
CA ILE A 126 7.15 -9.90 1.50
C ILE A 126 7.98 -10.41 0.33
N LEU A 127 7.79 -9.88 -0.87
CA LEU A 127 8.51 -10.33 -2.06
C LEU A 127 10.01 -10.06 -1.97
N SER A 128 10.42 -8.90 -1.42
CA SER A 128 11.83 -8.56 -1.24
C SER A 128 12.57 -9.51 -0.26
N GLN A 129 11.85 -10.25 0.57
CA GLN A 129 12.44 -11.15 1.55
C GLN A 129 12.44 -12.63 1.14
N ILE A 130 11.52 -13.03 0.24
CA ILE A 130 11.41 -14.42 -0.20
C ILE A 130 11.85 -14.63 -1.64
N GLY A 131 11.93 -13.57 -2.42
CA GLY A 131 12.46 -13.57 -3.78
C GLY A 131 13.97 -13.33 -3.79
N ASN A 132 14.67 -13.93 -4.74
CA ASN A 132 16.12 -13.76 -4.92
C ASN A 132 16.47 -12.50 -5.72
N HIS A 133 15.51 -11.94 -6.45
CA HIS A 133 15.71 -10.71 -7.23
C HIS A 133 15.80 -9.48 -6.33
N HIS A 134 16.55 -8.46 -6.78
CA HIS A 134 16.39 -7.11 -6.26
C HIS A 134 15.07 -6.50 -6.75
N PHE A 135 14.27 -5.97 -5.82
CA PHE A 135 12.93 -5.48 -6.13
C PHE A 135 12.89 -3.98 -6.40
N VAL A 136 12.27 -3.62 -7.51
CA VAL A 136 12.03 -2.23 -7.91
C VAL A 136 10.52 -1.97 -7.94
N SER A 137 10.05 -1.01 -7.15
CA SER A 137 8.66 -0.55 -7.14
C SER A 137 8.51 0.69 -8.00
N VAL A 138 7.83 0.57 -9.12
CA VAL A 138 7.54 1.72 -9.99
C VAL A 138 6.30 2.44 -9.48
N TYR A 139 6.38 3.75 -9.30
CA TYR A 139 5.27 4.54 -8.81
C TYR A 139 5.05 5.83 -9.59
N LYS A 140 3.81 6.31 -9.60
CA LYS A 140 3.46 7.65 -10.09
C LYS A 140 3.59 8.64 -8.94
N LYS A 141 4.36 9.71 -9.16
CA LYS A 141 4.55 10.78 -8.17
C LYS A 141 3.22 11.39 -7.73
N LEU A 142 3.03 11.50 -6.44
CA LEU A 142 1.87 12.14 -5.86
C LEU A 142 2.01 13.66 -5.93
N SER A 143 0.89 14.37 -6.19
CA SER A 143 0.85 15.84 -6.22
C SER A 143 1.23 16.48 -4.87
N ASN A 144 0.93 15.80 -3.77
CA ASN A 144 1.34 16.22 -2.44
C ASN A 144 2.73 15.65 -2.11
N ASN A 145 3.74 16.51 -2.07
CA ASN A 145 5.12 16.13 -1.80
C ASN A 145 5.34 15.47 -0.42
N PHE A 146 4.53 15.80 0.59
CA PHE A 146 4.64 15.16 1.90
C PHE A 146 4.25 13.68 1.80
N PHE A 147 3.08 13.40 1.26
CA PHE A 147 2.63 12.00 1.09
C PHE A 147 3.50 11.23 0.11
N ASN A 148 4.03 11.89 -0.92
CA ASN A 148 4.98 11.27 -1.84
C ASN A 148 6.24 10.78 -1.10
N ASN A 149 6.89 11.66 -0.35
CA ASN A 149 8.08 11.32 0.43
C ASN A 149 7.78 10.30 1.54
N PHE A 150 6.59 10.38 2.13
CA PHE A 150 6.12 9.43 3.11
C PHE A 150 6.05 8.00 2.53
N MET A 151 5.43 7.82 1.36
CA MET A 151 5.32 6.53 0.70
C MET A 151 6.68 5.99 0.24
N ILE A 152 7.54 6.85 -0.32
CA ILE A 152 8.91 6.46 -0.68
C ILE A 152 9.65 5.92 0.54
N LYS A 153 9.61 6.64 1.68
CA LYS A 153 10.26 6.21 2.92
C LYS A 153 9.73 4.88 3.43
N LEU A 154 8.43 4.60 3.31
CA LEU A 154 7.85 3.32 3.71
C LEU A 154 8.35 2.17 2.83
N ARG A 155 8.37 2.36 1.52
CA ARG A 155 8.81 1.34 0.55
C ARG A 155 10.30 1.03 0.70
N SER A 156 11.14 2.07 0.85
CA SER A 156 12.60 1.90 1.00
C SER A 156 13.04 1.17 2.29
N ARG A 157 12.13 0.94 3.25
CA ARG A 157 12.45 0.19 4.47
C ARG A 157 12.72 -1.30 4.26
N PHE A 158 12.34 -1.83 3.12
CA PHE A 158 12.32 -3.27 2.84
C PHE A 158 13.28 -3.65 1.70
N ASP A 159 14.33 -2.87 1.53
CA ASP A 159 15.32 -3.08 0.46
C ASP A 159 14.67 -3.08 -0.94
N ILE A 160 13.78 -2.12 -1.14
CA ILE A 160 13.03 -1.94 -2.40
C ILE A 160 13.38 -0.56 -2.96
N ASP A 161 13.85 -0.51 -4.18
CA ASP A 161 14.04 0.75 -4.88
C ASP A 161 12.69 1.31 -5.35
N ALA A 162 12.32 2.48 -4.81
CA ALA A 162 11.13 3.19 -5.26
C ALA A 162 11.51 4.15 -6.39
N VAL A 163 11.14 3.81 -7.62
CA VAL A 163 11.50 4.56 -8.83
C VAL A 163 10.28 5.26 -9.43
N GLU A 164 10.38 6.56 -9.67
CA GLU A 164 9.32 7.30 -10.35
C GLU A 164 9.17 6.80 -11.81
N MET A 165 7.94 6.67 -12.27
CA MET A 165 7.62 6.12 -13.60
C MET A 165 8.39 6.83 -14.73
N ASN A 166 8.59 8.14 -14.62
CA ASN A 166 9.32 8.93 -15.62
C ASN A 166 10.83 8.65 -15.64
N ASP A 167 11.38 8.17 -14.54
CA ASP A 167 12.81 7.87 -14.37
C ASP A 167 13.13 6.38 -14.58
N LEU A 168 12.12 5.53 -14.80
CA LEU A 168 12.29 4.08 -14.88
C LEU A 168 13.29 3.65 -15.95
N ILE A 169 13.19 4.18 -17.15
CA ILE A 169 14.07 3.81 -18.26
C ILE A 169 15.52 4.15 -17.92
N LYS A 170 15.76 5.36 -17.41
CA LYS A 170 17.10 5.81 -16.97
C LYS A 170 17.64 4.92 -15.85
N TYR A 171 16.78 4.58 -14.88
CA TYR A 171 17.16 3.69 -13.80
C TYR A 171 17.60 2.31 -14.32
N LEU A 172 16.82 1.69 -15.21
CA LEU A 172 17.16 0.38 -15.79
C LEU A 172 18.45 0.38 -16.61
N PHE A 173 18.75 1.48 -17.32
CA PHE A 173 20.02 1.59 -18.04
C PHE A 173 21.23 1.69 -17.12
N ASN A 174 21.08 2.34 -15.97
CA ASN A 174 22.19 2.57 -15.03
C ASN A 174 22.44 1.38 -14.08
N ASN A 175 21.48 0.45 -13.98
CA ASN A 175 21.52 -0.70 -13.05
C ASN A 175 21.38 -2.04 -13.80
N LYS A 176 22.07 -2.17 -14.93
CA LYS A 176 22.17 -3.41 -15.71
C LYS A 176 23.10 -4.41 -15.05
#